data_228a3a13c8c3e5eba1619aa6bbddb8d5
#
_entry.id   228a3a13c8c3e5eba1619aa6bbddb8d5
#
_cell.length_a   1.000
_cell.length_b   1.000
_cell.length_c   1.000
_cell.angle_alpha   90.00
_cell.angle_beta   90.00
_cell.angle_gamma   90.00
#
_symmetry.space_group_name_H-M   'P 1'
#
loop_
_entity.id
_entity.type
_entity.pdbx_description
1 polymer ?
#
loop_
_entity_poly.entity_id
_entity_poly.type
_entity_poly.pdbx_seq_one_letter_code
_entity_poly.pdbx_strand_id
1 'polypeptide(L)'
;MTQPNPNLGHSAAQIFKKNHRINQLLIEHLDPALWQAKPPGNTRPIAAIFSHMHNVRCKWIRLTAPHLNIPKQLNRATCTPERAEAALSESAAICAQMLAEALEGGSIKVFRRDALAKPWPPSHEMLCYMLTHEAHHRGQICMLAHQLGYRLPPRVTSRMWNWEKF
;
A
#
# COMPACT_ATOMS: atom_id res chain seq x y z
N MET A 1 28.46 7.73 25.52
CA MET A 1 28.19 7.93 24.07
C MET A 1 26.67 7.88 23.92
N THR A 2 26.04 9.04 23.78
CA THR A 2 24.59 9.13 23.50
C THR A 2 24.36 8.60 22.09
N GLN A 3 23.62 7.52 21.94
CA GLN A 3 23.13 7.06 20.64
C GLN A 3 22.38 8.23 19.97
N PRO A 4 22.63 8.51 18.70
CA PRO A 4 21.86 9.53 18.00
C PRO A 4 20.38 9.14 18.07
N ASN A 5 19.52 10.10 18.41
CA ASN A 5 18.07 9.90 18.42
C ASN A 5 17.65 9.32 17.07
N PRO A 6 16.95 8.18 17.03
CA PRO A 6 16.54 7.59 15.76
C PRO A 6 15.67 8.60 15.02
N ASN A 7 16.01 8.88 13.77
CA ASN A 7 15.17 9.70 12.90
C ASN A 7 13.88 8.92 12.60
N LEU A 8 12.82 9.23 13.34
CA LEU A 8 11.54 8.53 13.27
C LEU A 8 10.89 8.65 11.89
N GLY A 9 11.01 9.82 11.26
CA GLY A 9 10.49 10.05 9.91
C GLY A 9 11.18 9.17 8.88
N HIS A 10 12.51 9.12 8.92
CA HIS A 10 13.27 8.23 8.06
C HIS A 10 12.89 6.76 8.28
N SER A 11 12.79 6.33 9.54
CA SER A 11 12.42 4.94 9.87
C SER A 11 11.04 4.58 9.35
N ALA A 12 10.05 5.45 9.52
CA ALA A 12 8.69 5.26 9.01
C ALA A 12 8.66 5.13 7.47
N ALA A 13 9.40 6.00 6.79
CA ALA A 13 9.53 5.95 5.33
C ALA A 13 10.15 4.63 4.86
N GLN A 14 11.20 4.15 5.54
CA GLN A 14 11.82 2.86 5.21
C GLN A 14 10.88 1.69 5.45
N ILE A 15 10.15 1.66 6.56
CA ILE A 15 9.14 0.63 6.86
C ILE A 15 8.07 0.62 5.76
N PHE A 16 7.57 1.79 5.35
CA PHE A 16 6.57 1.87 4.29
C PHE A 16 7.10 1.41 2.93
N LYS A 17 8.34 1.76 2.59
CA LYS A 17 9.01 1.27 1.37
C LYS A 17 9.13 -0.25 1.36
N LYS A 18 9.53 -0.87 2.48
CA LYS A 18 9.55 -2.34 2.61
C LYS A 18 8.17 -2.96 2.40
N ASN A 19 7.14 -2.39 3.01
CA ASN A 19 5.76 -2.83 2.79
C ASN A 19 5.34 -2.75 1.31
N HIS A 20 5.75 -1.69 0.62
CA HIS A 20 5.49 -1.57 -0.82
C HIS A 20 6.24 -2.64 -1.64
N ARG A 21 7.48 -2.98 -1.31
CA ARG A 21 8.23 -4.06 -1.97
C ARG A 21 7.50 -5.42 -1.88
N ILE A 22 6.79 -5.68 -0.79
CA ILE A 22 5.94 -6.87 -0.66
C ILE A 22 4.77 -6.85 -1.66
N ASN A 23 4.19 -5.67 -1.93
CA ASN A 23 3.14 -5.55 -2.94
C ASN A 23 3.69 -5.81 -4.36
N GLN A 24 4.89 -5.27 -4.66
CA GLN A 24 5.57 -5.53 -5.93
C GLN A 24 5.86 -7.01 -6.11
N LEU A 25 6.35 -7.68 -5.06
CA LEU A 25 6.60 -9.13 -5.09
C LEU A 25 5.34 -9.92 -5.49
N LEU A 26 4.16 -9.53 -5.03
CA LEU A 26 2.91 -10.16 -5.46
C LEU A 26 2.60 -9.90 -6.93
N ILE A 27 2.74 -8.65 -7.40
CA ILE A 27 2.50 -8.30 -8.81
C ILE A 27 3.42 -9.11 -9.73
N GLU A 28 4.71 -9.21 -9.39
CA GLU A 28 5.74 -9.93 -10.15
C GLU A 28 5.45 -11.44 -10.29
N HIS A 29 4.70 -12.03 -9.35
CA HIS A 29 4.51 -13.47 -9.28
C HIS A 29 3.06 -13.94 -9.47
N LEU A 30 2.13 -13.03 -9.66
CA LEU A 30 0.76 -13.39 -10.03
C LEU A 30 0.66 -13.65 -11.53
N ASP A 31 -0.05 -14.70 -11.91
CA ASP A 31 -0.35 -14.96 -13.32
C ASP A 31 -1.22 -13.80 -13.87
N PRO A 32 -0.80 -13.13 -14.96
CA PRO A 32 -1.58 -12.07 -15.58
C PRO A 32 -3.00 -12.50 -15.98
N ALA A 33 -3.23 -13.77 -16.27
CA ALA A 33 -4.57 -14.31 -16.57
C ALA A 33 -5.56 -14.17 -15.41
N LEU A 34 -5.06 -14.10 -14.17
CA LEU A 34 -5.91 -13.94 -12.97
C LEU A 34 -6.33 -12.50 -12.72
N TRP A 35 -5.65 -11.55 -13.35
CA TRP A 35 -5.73 -10.13 -12.99
C TRP A 35 -7.15 -9.56 -13.07
N GLN A 36 -7.88 -9.88 -14.17
CA GLN A 36 -9.27 -9.50 -14.39
C GLN A 36 -10.23 -10.68 -14.26
N ALA A 37 -9.74 -11.86 -13.85
CA ALA A 37 -10.57 -13.04 -13.71
C ALA A 37 -11.72 -12.76 -12.72
N LYS A 38 -12.92 -13.26 -13.06
CA LYS A 38 -14.10 -13.14 -12.21
C LYS A 38 -13.95 -14.06 -11.00
N PRO A 39 -13.86 -13.52 -9.78
CA PRO A 39 -13.72 -14.37 -8.60
C PRO A 39 -15.01 -15.07 -8.24
N PRO A 40 -14.97 -16.13 -7.42
CA PRO A 40 -16.17 -16.76 -6.88
C PRO A 40 -17.02 -15.77 -6.07
N GLY A 41 -18.33 -15.89 -6.20
CA GLY A 41 -19.28 -15.00 -5.53
C GLY A 41 -19.25 -13.57 -6.08
N ASN A 42 -19.59 -12.61 -5.23
CA ASN A 42 -19.63 -11.18 -5.60
C ASN A 42 -18.43 -10.42 -5.02
N THR A 43 -17.22 -10.98 -5.16
CA THR A 43 -15.97 -10.37 -4.66
C THR A 43 -15.29 -9.53 -5.76
N ARG A 44 -14.30 -8.75 -5.37
CA ARG A 44 -13.56 -7.89 -6.29
C ARG A 44 -12.46 -8.69 -7.00
N PRO A 45 -12.22 -8.50 -8.31
CA PRO A 45 -11.06 -9.07 -8.99
C PRO A 45 -9.74 -8.48 -8.45
N ILE A 46 -8.63 -9.17 -8.67
CA ILE A 46 -7.29 -8.77 -8.22
C ILE A 46 -6.94 -7.35 -8.68
N ALA A 47 -7.21 -7.03 -9.95
CA ALA A 47 -7.02 -5.69 -10.50
C ALA A 47 -7.73 -4.59 -9.70
N ALA A 48 -8.95 -4.86 -9.26
CA ALA A 48 -9.73 -3.90 -8.48
C ALA A 48 -9.17 -3.72 -7.06
N ILE A 49 -8.56 -4.76 -6.48
CA ILE A 49 -7.92 -4.68 -5.16
C ILE A 49 -6.65 -3.82 -5.25
N PHE A 50 -5.77 -4.05 -6.22
CA PHE A 50 -4.57 -3.22 -6.40
C PHE A 50 -4.93 -1.76 -6.73
N SER A 51 -5.92 -1.54 -7.60
CA SER A 51 -6.42 -0.19 -7.88
C SER A 51 -6.94 0.49 -6.61
N HIS A 52 -7.65 -0.24 -5.75
CA HIS A 52 -8.13 0.28 -4.48
C HIS A 52 -6.98 0.65 -3.54
N MET A 53 -5.97 -0.18 -3.40
CA MET A 53 -4.79 0.11 -2.57
C MET A 53 -4.11 1.41 -3.01
N HIS A 54 -3.85 1.57 -4.31
CA HIS A 54 -3.29 2.79 -4.86
C HIS A 54 -4.21 4.01 -4.63
N ASN A 55 -5.49 3.89 -4.93
CA ASN A 55 -6.45 4.99 -4.80
C ASN A 55 -6.65 5.45 -3.34
N VAL A 56 -6.52 4.52 -2.39
CA VAL A 56 -6.50 4.86 -0.96
C VAL A 56 -5.25 5.66 -0.61
N ARG A 57 -4.07 5.32 -1.12
CA ARG A 57 -2.86 6.13 -0.95
C ARG A 57 -3.05 7.56 -1.50
N CYS A 58 -3.59 7.69 -2.72
CA CYS A 58 -3.90 8.99 -3.31
C CYS A 58 -4.87 9.81 -2.45
N LYS A 59 -5.89 9.15 -1.86
CA LYS A 59 -6.82 9.78 -0.91
C LYS A 59 -6.08 10.30 0.32
N TRP A 60 -5.18 9.51 0.92
CA TRP A 60 -4.41 9.92 2.08
C TRP A 60 -3.49 11.10 1.77
N ILE A 61 -2.72 11.05 0.68
CA ILE A 61 -1.84 12.15 0.25
C ILE A 61 -2.67 13.44 0.10
N ARG A 62 -3.78 13.38 -0.62
CA ARG A 62 -4.64 14.55 -0.84
C ARG A 62 -5.17 15.17 0.45
N LEU A 63 -5.50 14.36 1.44
CA LEU A 63 -6.16 14.82 2.67
C LEU A 63 -5.17 15.26 3.74
N THR A 64 -3.98 14.66 3.79
CA THR A 64 -3.01 14.89 4.87
C THR A 64 -1.78 15.67 4.41
N ALA A 65 -1.39 15.55 3.15
CA ALA A 65 -0.23 16.22 2.57
C ALA A 65 -0.52 16.84 1.19
N PRO A 66 -1.50 17.77 1.10
CA PRO A 66 -1.95 18.33 -0.19
C PRO A 66 -0.89 19.18 -0.91
N HIS A 67 0.22 19.48 -0.27
CA HIS A 67 1.38 20.14 -0.87
C HIS A 67 2.25 19.21 -1.71
N LEU A 68 2.08 17.89 -1.54
CA LEU A 68 2.77 16.90 -2.36
C LEU A 68 2.03 16.64 -3.66
N ASN A 69 2.76 16.13 -4.67
CA ASN A 69 2.13 15.72 -5.92
C ASN A 69 1.17 14.54 -5.68
N ILE A 70 -0.07 14.68 -6.14
CA ILE A 70 -1.10 13.64 -5.96
C ILE A 70 -1.13 12.77 -7.21
N PRO A 71 -0.76 11.47 -7.13
CA PRO A 71 -0.79 10.59 -8.28
C PRO A 71 -2.20 10.43 -8.86
N LYS A 72 -2.26 10.15 -10.17
CA LYS A 72 -3.53 9.89 -10.85
C LYS A 72 -4.13 8.58 -10.37
N GLN A 73 -5.41 8.60 -10.03
CA GLN A 73 -6.13 7.39 -9.62
C GLN A 73 -6.20 6.35 -10.75
N LEU A 74 -6.15 5.07 -10.37
CA LEU A 74 -6.32 3.94 -11.28
C LEU A 74 -7.80 3.62 -11.48
N ASN A 75 -8.16 3.35 -12.73
CA ASN A 75 -9.45 2.76 -13.06
C ASN A 75 -9.35 1.23 -12.98
N ARG A 76 -10.14 0.62 -12.08
CA ARG A 76 -10.17 -0.83 -11.85
C ARG A 76 -10.45 -1.67 -13.10
N ALA A 77 -11.26 -1.14 -14.04
CA ALA A 77 -11.65 -1.86 -15.25
C ALA A 77 -10.51 -1.94 -16.29
N THR A 78 -9.56 -1.01 -16.24
CA THR A 78 -8.44 -0.92 -17.20
C THR A 78 -7.08 -1.10 -16.52
N CYS A 79 -7.05 -1.51 -15.24
CA CYS A 79 -5.83 -1.73 -14.50
C CYS A 79 -5.16 -3.02 -14.97
N THR A 80 -3.94 -2.91 -15.51
CA THR A 80 -3.05 -4.03 -15.82
C THR A 80 -1.99 -4.19 -14.73
N PRO A 81 -1.25 -5.32 -14.68
CA PRO A 81 -0.12 -5.47 -13.76
C PRO A 81 0.88 -4.32 -13.85
N GLU A 82 1.28 -3.92 -15.05
CA GLU A 82 2.27 -2.86 -15.30
C GLU A 82 1.75 -1.50 -14.81
N ARG A 83 0.48 -1.20 -15.06
CA ARG A 83 -0.16 0.04 -14.57
C ARG A 83 -0.25 0.06 -13.06
N ALA A 84 -0.58 -1.07 -12.44
CA ALA A 84 -0.64 -1.17 -10.99
C ALA A 84 0.74 -1.00 -10.36
N GLU A 85 1.76 -1.64 -10.92
CA GLU A 85 3.14 -1.53 -10.46
C GLU A 85 3.64 -0.08 -10.53
N ALA A 86 3.52 0.57 -11.69
CA ALA A 86 3.94 1.95 -11.87
C ALA A 86 3.22 2.91 -10.91
N ALA A 87 1.89 2.80 -10.81
CA ALA A 87 1.10 3.67 -9.95
C ALA A 87 1.37 3.43 -8.45
N LEU A 88 1.51 2.18 -8.02
CA LEU A 88 1.86 1.84 -6.64
C LEU A 88 3.27 2.30 -6.28
N SER A 89 4.22 2.24 -7.21
CA SER A 89 5.58 2.75 -7.01
C SER A 89 5.60 4.26 -6.84
N GLU A 90 4.89 4.99 -7.71
CA GLU A 90 4.74 6.45 -7.60
C GLU A 90 4.10 6.83 -6.26
N SER A 91 2.94 6.26 -5.94
CA SER A 91 2.25 6.57 -4.68
C SER A 91 3.04 6.14 -3.44
N ALA A 92 3.87 5.10 -3.52
CA ALA A 92 4.70 4.68 -2.41
C ALA A 92 5.80 5.69 -2.08
N ALA A 93 6.44 6.26 -3.09
CA ALA A 93 7.46 7.29 -2.89
C ALA A 93 6.87 8.51 -2.17
N ILE A 94 5.68 8.96 -2.61
CA ILE A 94 5.01 10.12 -2.03
C ILE A 94 4.47 9.82 -0.62
N CYS A 95 3.91 8.64 -0.39
CA CYS A 95 3.49 8.22 0.95
C CYS A 95 4.69 8.14 1.92
N ALA A 96 5.84 7.64 1.46
CA ALA A 96 7.04 7.60 2.28
C ALA A 96 7.51 9.01 2.66
N GLN A 97 7.46 9.96 1.72
CA GLN A 97 7.75 11.38 2.00
C GLN A 97 6.74 11.96 2.99
N MET A 98 5.44 11.77 2.76
CA MET A 98 4.37 12.21 3.67
C MET A 98 4.58 11.70 5.10
N LEU A 99 4.95 10.44 5.27
CA LEU A 99 5.20 9.84 6.58
C LEU A 99 6.49 10.37 7.23
N ALA A 100 7.55 10.61 6.44
CA ALA A 100 8.76 11.23 6.93
C ALA A 100 8.49 12.62 7.49
N GLU A 101 7.83 13.48 6.70
CA GLU A 101 7.47 14.84 7.11
C GLU A 101 6.58 14.87 8.36
N ALA A 102 5.65 13.91 8.46
CA ALA A 102 4.76 13.79 9.62
C ALA A 102 5.50 13.55 10.93
N LEU A 103 6.52 12.69 10.88
CA LEU A 103 7.25 12.26 12.06
C LEU A 103 8.45 13.16 12.39
N GLU A 104 8.86 14.03 11.47
CA GLU A 104 9.90 15.04 11.68
C GLU A 104 9.34 16.41 12.08
N GLY A 105 8.03 16.50 12.38
CA GLY A 105 7.39 17.77 12.74
C GLY A 105 6.80 18.53 11.56
N GLY A 106 6.68 17.89 10.40
CA GLY A 106 6.00 18.44 9.24
C GLY A 106 4.51 18.66 9.45
N SER A 107 3.92 19.52 8.63
CA SER A 107 2.51 19.93 8.75
C SER A 107 1.55 18.94 8.11
N ILE A 108 1.44 17.72 8.63
CA ILE A 108 0.35 16.83 8.23
C ILE A 108 -0.94 17.29 8.92
N LYS A 109 -1.93 17.63 8.10
CA LYS A 109 -3.27 17.96 8.61
C LYS A 109 -3.91 16.72 9.20
N VAL A 110 -4.59 16.89 10.34
CA VAL A 110 -5.41 15.85 10.94
C VAL A 110 -6.45 15.40 9.92
N PHE A 111 -6.43 14.12 9.62
CA PHE A 111 -7.33 13.51 8.66
C PHE A 111 -8.66 13.15 9.31
N ARG A 112 -9.75 13.45 8.61
CA ARG A 112 -11.08 12.97 8.95
C ARG A 112 -11.57 12.01 7.87
N ARG A 113 -11.86 10.79 8.25
CA ARG A 113 -12.44 9.80 7.36
C ARG A 113 -13.94 9.98 7.33
N ASP A 114 -14.51 10.56 6.28
CA ASP A 114 -15.95 10.78 6.06
C ASP A 114 -16.65 11.59 7.18
N ALA A 115 -17.92 11.91 7.05
CA ALA A 115 -18.65 12.75 8.01
C ALA A 115 -18.81 12.13 9.41
N LEU A 116 -18.63 10.83 9.54
CA LEU A 116 -18.75 10.08 10.81
C LEU A 116 -17.40 9.74 11.42
N ALA A 117 -16.31 10.08 10.77
CA ALA A 117 -15.00 9.62 11.18
C ALA A 117 -14.35 10.54 12.19
N LYS A 118 -13.75 9.92 13.20
CA LYS A 118 -12.87 10.59 14.15
C LYS A 118 -11.61 11.10 13.44
N PRO A 119 -11.05 12.24 13.89
CA PRO A 119 -9.75 12.68 13.42
C PRO A 119 -8.71 11.56 13.60
N TRP A 120 -7.92 11.28 12.57
CA TRP A 120 -6.78 10.39 12.70
C TRP A 120 -5.58 11.21 13.21
N PRO A 121 -4.91 10.75 14.25
CA PRO A 121 -3.64 11.37 14.62
C PRO A 121 -2.68 11.24 13.44
N PRO A 122 -2.02 12.31 13.05
CA PRO A 122 -0.95 12.23 12.07
C PRO A 122 0.17 11.37 12.66
N SER A 123 0.81 10.54 11.93
CA SER A 123 2.07 9.89 12.26
C SER A 123 2.05 8.37 12.43
N HIS A 124 2.25 7.86 13.63
CA HIS A 124 2.40 6.41 13.88
C HIS A 124 1.13 5.61 13.58
N GLU A 125 -0.04 6.11 13.99
CA GLU A 125 -1.30 5.41 13.74
C GLU A 125 -1.64 5.39 12.24
N MET A 126 -1.31 6.44 11.50
CA MET A 126 -1.48 6.43 10.05
C MET A 126 -0.57 5.38 9.39
N LEU A 127 0.70 5.31 9.80
CA LEU A 127 1.61 4.27 9.31
C LEU A 127 1.04 2.87 9.60
N CYS A 128 0.64 2.60 10.85
CA CYS A 128 0.04 1.33 11.24
C CYS A 128 -1.21 1.01 10.44
N TYR A 129 -2.09 2.00 10.24
CA TYR A 129 -3.29 1.83 9.41
C TYR A 129 -2.94 1.48 7.97
N MET A 130 -2.02 2.20 7.34
CA MET A 130 -1.63 1.93 5.95
C MET A 130 -1.03 0.53 5.80
N LEU A 131 -0.17 0.11 6.73
CA LEU A 131 0.44 -1.23 6.72
C LEU A 131 -0.63 -2.32 6.88
N THR A 132 -1.53 -2.19 7.86
CA THR A 132 -2.57 -3.18 8.13
C THR A 132 -3.61 -3.23 7.01
N HIS A 133 -4.00 -2.09 6.44
CA HIS A 133 -4.89 -2.02 5.30
C HIS A 133 -4.31 -2.76 4.09
N GLU A 134 -3.04 -2.55 3.77
CA GLU A 134 -2.40 -3.23 2.65
C GLU A 134 -2.14 -4.71 2.94
N ALA A 135 -1.80 -5.08 4.18
CA ALA A 135 -1.67 -6.47 4.59
C ALA A 135 -3.00 -7.23 4.44
N HIS A 136 -4.13 -6.60 4.84
CA HIS A 136 -5.46 -7.15 4.62
C HIS A 136 -5.72 -7.44 3.14
N HIS A 137 -5.41 -6.48 2.27
CA HIS A 137 -5.62 -6.65 0.83
C HIS A 137 -4.67 -7.66 0.19
N ARG A 138 -3.43 -7.76 0.66
CA ARG A 138 -2.51 -8.85 0.24
C ARG A 138 -3.09 -10.23 0.58
N GLY A 139 -3.65 -10.38 1.77
CA GLY A 139 -4.34 -11.62 2.17
C GLY A 139 -5.51 -11.96 1.22
N GLN A 140 -6.32 -10.96 0.85
CA GLN A 140 -7.40 -11.14 -0.12
C GLN A 140 -6.86 -11.58 -1.49
N ILE A 141 -5.80 -10.95 -1.99
CA ILE A 141 -5.18 -11.30 -3.28
C ILE A 141 -4.67 -12.75 -3.26
N CYS A 142 -3.94 -13.15 -2.22
CA CYS A 142 -3.45 -14.52 -2.08
C CYS A 142 -4.58 -15.54 -2.05
N MET A 143 -5.64 -15.25 -1.31
CA MET A 143 -6.82 -16.11 -1.23
C MET A 143 -7.52 -16.22 -2.58
N LEU A 144 -7.74 -15.10 -3.29
CA LEU A 144 -8.37 -15.09 -4.61
C LEU A 144 -7.55 -15.84 -5.64
N ALA A 145 -6.24 -15.65 -5.67
CA ALA A 145 -5.35 -16.39 -6.56
C ALA A 145 -5.51 -17.91 -6.34
N HIS A 146 -5.54 -18.33 -5.07
CA HIS A 146 -5.74 -19.74 -4.72
C HIS A 146 -7.13 -20.25 -5.16
N GLN A 147 -8.20 -19.48 -4.93
CA GLN A 147 -9.57 -19.86 -5.37
C GLN A 147 -9.72 -19.93 -6.90
N LEU A 148 -8.92 -19.17 -7.63
CA LEU A 148 -8.85 -19.19 -9.09
C LEU A 148 -7.91 -20.29 -9.63
N GLY A 149 -7.43 -21.17 -8.77
CA GLY A 149 -6.58 -22.31 -9.15
C GLY A 149 -5.08 -22.01 -9.21
N TYR A 150 -4.65 -20.82 -8.82
CA TYR A 150 -3.23 -20.45 -8.79
C TYR A 150 -2.71 -20.34 -7.36
N ARG A 151 -1.86 -21.27 -6.98
CA ARG A 151 -1.17 -21.22 -5.69
C ARG A 151 0.17 -20.51 -5.83
N LEU A 152 0.34 -19.39 -5.12
CA LEU A 152 1.63 -18.72 -5.08
C LEU A 152 2.74 -19.67 -4.62
N PRO A 153 3.92 -19.67 -5.27
CA PRO A 153 5.04 -20.53 -4.88
C PRO A 153 5.44 -20.32 -3.42
N PRO A 154 5.80 -21.36 -2.65
CA PRO A 154 6.22 -21.23 -1.25
C PRO A 154 7.35 -20.22 -1.02
N ARG A 155 8.29 -20.11 -1.98
CA ARG A 155 9.37 -19.12 -1.93
C ARG A 155 8.86 -17.68 -1.92
N VAL A 156 7.71 -17.40 -2.58
CA VAL A 156 7.10 -16.05 -2.62
C VAL A 156 6.39 -15.77 -1.31
N THR A 157 5.57 -16.72 -0.83
CA THR A 157 4.83 -16.56 0.43
C THR A 157 5.77 -16.42 1.62
N SER A 158 6.86 -17.20 1.67
CA SER A 158 7.89 -17.08 2.71
C SER A 158 8.62 -15.73 2.63
N ARG A 159 8.94 -15.25 1.41
CA ARG A 159 9.64 -13.99 1.24
C ARG A 159 8.84 -12.79 1.75
N MET A 160 7.52 -12.81 1.66
CA MET A 160 6.68 -11.73 2.21
C MET A 160 6.89 -11.47 3.71
N TRP A 161 7.44 -12.44 4.44
CA TRP A 161 7.73 -12.33 5.88
C TRP A 161 9.20 -11.97 6.17
N ASN A 162 10.08 -12.06 5.19
CA ASN A 162 11.51 -11.78 5.35
C ASN A 162 11.81 -10.30 5.15
N TRP A 163 11.35 -9.48 6.10
CA TRP A 163 11.47 -8.01 6.06
C TRP A 163 12.91 -7.52 6.03
N GLU A 164 13.87 -8.29 6.52
CA GLU A 164 15.29 -7.96 6.47
C GLU A 164 15.87 -8.01 5.06
N LYS A 165 15.17 -8.66 4.11
CA LYS A 165 15.61 -8.79 2.71
C LYS A 165 14.99 -7.77 1.75
N PHE A 166 14.26 -6.78 2.29
CA PHE A 166 13.67 -5.69 1.52
C PHE A 166 14.34 -4.34 1.78
#